data_213901233181b16036439e1e0f543df9
#
_entry.id   213901233181b16036439e1e0f543df9
#
_cell.length_a   1.000
_cell.length_b   1.000
_cell.length_c   1.000
_cell.angle_alpha   90.00
_cell.angle_beta   90.00
_cell.angle_gamma   90.00
#
_symmetry.space_group_name_H-M   'P 1'
#
loop_
_entity.id
_entity.type
_entity.pdbx_description
1 polymer ?
#
loop_
_entity_poly.entity_id
_entity_poly.type
_entity_poly.pdbx_seq_one_letter_code
_entity_poly.pdbx_strand_id
1 'polypeptide(L)'
;MKQYGAEFFGTFWLVLGGCGSAVLAAGFPELGIGFLGVAFAFGLTVLTMAYAIGHVSGCHLNPAVSIGLWAGGRFPAGQLLGYIIAQCLGAIVAGGVLYLIVSGKADFTTIGGFASNGYGEHSPGGYSLLAGLVTEIVMTMMFLFIILSVTHKNAPSGFAGLAIGLSLTLIHLISIPVTNTSVNPARSLGVAIYVGDWALAQLWLFWVAPIAGALLGAVIYRFINSED
;
A
#
# COMPACT_ATOMS: atom_id res chain seq x y z
N MET A 1 -7.82 -3.26 -21.18
CA MET A 1 -9.00 -2.70 -20.47
C MET A 1 -9.34 -3.47 -19.19
N LYS A 2 -9.55 -4.79 -19.24
CA LYS A 2 -9.91 -5.60 -18.04
C LYS A 2 -8.89 -5.49 -16.91
N GLN A 3 -7.58 -5.49 -17.23
CA GLN A 3 -6.49 -5.37 -16.25
C GLN A 3 -6.54 -4.04 -15.49
N TYR A 4 -6.77 -2.92 -16.19
CA TYR A 4 -6.88 -1.61 -15.54
C TYR A 4 -8.10 -1.51 -14.62
N GLY A 5 -9.24 -2.09 -15.05
CA GLY A 5 -10.42 -2.21 -14.19
C GLY A 5 -10.16 -3.05 -12.93
N ALA A 6 -9.41 -4.14 -13.05
CA ALA A 6 -9.01 -4.97 -11.92
C ALA A 6 -8.07 -4.22 -10.96
N GLU A 7 -7.07 -3.48 -11.47
CA GLU A 7 -6.18 -2.66 -10.65
C GLU A 7 -6.93 -1.52 -9.94
N PHE A 8 -7.86 -0.84 -10.64
CA PHE A 8 -8.72 0.17 -10.03
C PHE A 8 -9.53 -0.43 -8.86
N PHE A 9 -10.24 -1.53 -9.11
CA PHE A 9 -11.11 -2.15 -8.12
C PHE A 9 -10.32 -2.74 -6.94
N GLY A 10 -9.20 -3.38 -7.22
CA GLY A 10 -8.34 -3.94 -6.19
C GLY A 10 -7.70 -2.85 -5.31
N THR A 11 -7.24 -1.75 -5.91
CA THR A 11 -6.68 -0.62 -5.14
C THR A 11 -7.77 0.11 -4.36
N PHE A 12 -8.97 0.25 -4.92
CA PHE A 12 -10.15 0.72 -4.19
C PHE A 12 -10.37 -0.11 -2.92
N TRP A 13 -10.38 -1.44 -3.04
CA TRP A 13 -10.56 -2.34 -1.90
C TRP A 13 -9.43 -2.22 -0.87
N LEU A 14 -8.18 -2.13 -1.35
CA LEU A 14 -7.03 -1.95 -0.48
C LEU A 14 -7.14 -0.70 0.39
N VAL A 15 -7.47 0.44 -0.21
CA VAL A 15 -7.57 1.72 0.50
C VAL A 15 -8.81 1.76 1.38
N LEU A 16 -9.96 1.33 0.88
CA LEU A 16 -11.19 1.30 1.68
C LEU A 16 -11.07 0.36 2.88
N GLY A 17 -10.54 -0.85 2.69
CA GLY A 17 -10.38 -1.83 3.77
C GLY A 17 -9.27 -1.44 4.74
N GLY A 18 -8.09 -1.08 4.23
CA GLY A 18 -6.93 -0.74 5.05
C GLY A 18 -7.08 0.60 5.77
N CYS A 19 -7.27 1.69 5.03
CA CYS A 19 -7.45 3.02 5.64
C CYS A 19 -8.79 3.11 6.37
N GLY A 20 -9.85 2.47 5.87
CA GLY A 20 -11.14 2.42 6.53
C GLY A 20 -11.08 1.72 7.89
N SER A 21 -10.32 0.62 8.00
CA SER A 21 -10.11 -0.05 9.30
C SER A 21 -9.42 0.85 10.31
N ALA A 22 -8.45 1.66 9.86
CA ALA A 22 -7.77 2.63 10.71
C ALA A 22 -8.69 3.76 11.16
N VAL A 23 -9.50 4.30 10.24
CA VAL A 23 -10.37 5.46 10.52
C VAL A 23 -11.63 5.09 11.30
N LEU A 24 -12.24 3.96 10.99
CA LEU A 24 -13.55 3.57 11.54
C LEU A 24 -13.44 2.67 12.77
N ALA A 25 -12.43 1.81 12.85
CA ALA A 25 -12.40 0.73 13.82
C ALA A 25 -11.20 0.72 14.76
N ALA A 26 -10.07 1.36 14.40
CA ALA A 26 -8.86 1.27 15.21
C ALA A 26 -9.05 1.81 16.64
N GLY A 27 -9.67 2.97 16.77
CA GLY A 27 -9.91 3.65 18.05
C GLY A 27 -11.37 3.53 18.55
N PHE A 28 -12.11 2.52 18.09
CA PHE A 28 -13.48 2.35 18.58
C PHE A 28 -13.49 2.08 20.09
N PRO A 29 -14.34 2.76 20.88
CA PRO A 29 -14.33 2.65 22.33
C PRO A 29 -14.43 1.19 22.80
N GLU A 30 -13.53 0.77 23.69
CA GLU A 30 -13.43 -0.54 24.33
C GLU A 30 -13.19 -1.73 23.40
N LEU A 31 -13.65 -1.69 22.15
CA LEU A 31 -13.62 -2.80 21.19
C LEU A 31 -12.75 -2.51 19.97
N GLY A 32 -11.95 -1.45 19.99
CA GLY A 32 -11.11 -1.04 18.88
C GLY A 32 -10.05 -2.07 18.51
N ILE A 33 -9.78 -2.19 17.21
CA ILE A 33 -8.84 -3.18 16.67
C ILE A 33 -7.38 -2.77 16.80
N GLY A 34 -7.11 -1.51 17.10
CA GLY A 34 -5.75 -0.98 17.26
C GLY A 34 -4.84 -1.21 16.05
N PHE A 35 -3.54 -1.03 16.23
CA PHE A 35 -2.56 -1.25 15.16
C PHE A 35 -2.52 -2.69 14.66
N LEU A 36 -2.73 -3.66 15.56
CA LEU A 36 -2.77 -5.08 15.19
C LEU A 36 -3.86 -5.37 14.16
N GLY A 37 -5.09 -4.92 14.43
CA GLY A 37 -6.21 -5.13 13.51
C GLY A 37 -6.04 -4.38 12.20
N VAL A 38 -5.51 -3.14 12.23
CA VAL A 38 -5.21 -2.36 11.01
C VAL A 38 -4.15 -3.07 10.16
N ALA A 39 -3.10 -3.60 10.78
CA ALA A 39 -2.06 -4.35 10.06
C ALA A 39 -2.64 -5.59 9.35
N PHE A 40 -3.50 -6.36 10.04
CA PHE A 40 -4.21 -7.47 9.42
C PHE A 40 -5.16 -7.01 8.31
N ALA A 41 -5.90 -5.93 8.49
CA ALA A 41 -6.82 -5.41 7.47
C ALA A 41 -6.09 -5.10 6.16
N PHE A 42 -4.95 -4.41 6.19
CA PHE A 42 -4.14 -4.16 4.99
C PHE A 42 -3.64 -5.45 4.34
N GLY A 43 -3.13 -6.40 5.11
CA GLY A 43 -2.70 -7.69 4.58
C GLY A 43 -3.83 -8.49 3.96
N LEU A 44 -5.01 -8.52 4.60
CA LEU A 44 -6.19 -9.22 4.11
C LEU A 44 -6.76 -8.61 2.83
N THR A 45 -6.69 -7.27 2.65
CA THR A 45 -7.13 -6.66 1.38
C THR A 45 -6.30 -7.15 0.20
N VAL A 46 -4.96 -7.21 0.35
CA VAL A 46 -4.08 -7.73 -0.70
C VAL A 46 -4.25 -9.22 -0.88
N LEU A 47 -4.33 -9.99 0.21
CA LEU A 47 -4.54 -11.44 0.17
C LEU A 47 -5.80 -11.79 -0.62
N THR A 48 -6.93 -11.18 -0.27
CA THR A 48 -8.21 -11.47 -0.92
C THR A 48 -8.22 -11.06 -2.38
N MET A 49 -7.63 -9.89 -2.73
CA MET A 49 -7.54 -9.44 -4.11
C MET A 49 -6.54 -10.25 -4.93
N ALA A 50 -5.43 -10.72 -4.34
CA ALA A 50 -4.50 -11.59 -5.04
C ALA A 50 -5.18 -12.86 -5.58
N TYR A 51 -6.06 -13.46 -4.80
CA TYR A 51 -6.86 -14.62 -5.27
C TYR A 51 -8.03 -14.22 -6.17
N ALA A 52 -8.67 -13.07 -5.93
CA ALA A 52 -9.84 -12.65 -6.69
C ALA A 52 -9.50 -12.15 -8.10
N ILE A 53 -8.43 -11.37 -8.27
CA ILE A 53 -8.10 -10.68 -9.53
C ILE A 53 -6.65 -10.91 -10.01
N GLY A 54 -5.84 -11.68 -9.28
CA GLY A 54 -4.45 -11.94 -9.66
C GLY A 54 -4.32 -12.56 -11.06
N HIS A 55 -5.24 -13.42 -11.44
CA HIS A 55 -5.29 -14.02 -12.79
C HIS A 55 -5.70 -13.03 -13.91
N VAL A 56 -6.20 -11.84 -13.55
CA VAL A 56 -6.62 -10.80 -14.50
C VAL A 56 -5.54 -9.75 -14.72
N SER A 57 -4.94 -9.21 -13.64
CA SER A 57 -4.01 -8.08 -13.70
C SER A 57 -2.63 -8.38 -13.09
N GLY A 58 -2.47 -9.48 -12.38
CA GLY A 58 -1.32 -9.71 -11.51
C GLY A 58 -1.49 -9.12 -10.11
N CYS A 59 -2.57 -8.35 -9.87
CA CYS A 59 -2.90 -7.77 -8.56
C CYS A 59 -1.77 -6.92 -7.97
N HIS A 60 -1.32 -5.92 -8.71
CA HIS A 60 -0.25 -5.03 -8.24
C HIS A 60 -0.75 -4.05 -7.18
N LEU A 61 -1.87 -3.37 -7.41
CA LEU A 61 -2.58 -2.43 -6.51
C LEU A 61 -1.70 -1.30 -5.94
N ASN A 62 -0.55 -1.06 -6.59
CA ASN A 62 0.50 -0.24 -6.02
C ASN A 62 1.45 0.23 -7.13
N PRO A 63 1.64 1.55 -7.33
CA PRO A 63 2.58 2.09 -8.30
C PRO A 63 4.02 1.63 -8.10
N ALA A 64 4.49 1.56 -6.84
CA ALA A 64 5.85 1.12 -6.53
C ALA A 64 6.04 -0.36 -6.89
N VAL A 65 5.05 -1.23 -6.63
CA VAL A 65 5.06 -2.64 -7.04
C VAL A 65 5.07 -2.75 -8.56
N SER A 66 4.25 -1.99 -9.27
CA SER A 66 4.22 -2.01 -10.74
C SER A 66 5.57 -1.61 -11.35
N ILE A 67 6.19 -0.55 -10.82
CA ILE A 67 7.54 -0.09 -11.23
C ILE A 67 8.60 -1.16 -10.90
N GLY A 68 8.54 -1.74 -9.71
CA GLY A 68 9.48 -2.75 -9.30
C GLY A 68 9.37 -4.05 -10.10
N LEU A 69 8.16 -4.51 -10.44
CA LEU A 69 7.92 -5.65 -11.32
C LEU A 69 8.44 -5.38 -12.75
N TRP A 70 8.27 -4.15 -13.26
CA TRP A 70 8.89 -3.75 -14.50
C TRP A 70 10.41 -3.80 -14.42
N ALA A 71 11.02 -3.22 -13.41
CA ALA A 71 12.45 -3.25 -13.17
C ALA A 71 12.98 -4.69 -12.99
N GLY A 72 12.18 -5.58 -12.39
CA GLY A 72 12.43 -7.01 -12.26
C GLY A 72 12.29 -7.81 -13.56
N GLY A 73 11.85 -7.18 -14.66
CA GLY A 73 11.62 -7.86 -15.95
C GLY A 73 10.33 -8.71 -15.99
N ARG A 74 9.43 -8.50 -15.04
CA ARG A 74 8.19 -9.28 -14.89
C ARG A 74 6.93 -8.53 -15.35
N PHE A 75 7.07 -7.27 -15.82
CA PHE A 75 5.96 -6.45 -16.27
C PHE A 75 6.37 -5.55 -17.46
N PRO A 76 5.53 -5.41 -18.52
CA PRO A 76 5.88 -4.62 -19.70
C PRO A 76 5.73 -3.12 -19.45
N ALA A 77 6.74 -2.32 -19.86
CA ALA A 77 6.77 -0.86 -19.70
C ALA A 77 5.53 -0.15 -20.30
N GLY A 78 5.02 -0.65 -21.43
CA GLY A 78 3.87 -0.04 -22.12
C GLY A 78 2.55 -0.07 -21.33
N GLN A 79 2.45 -0.90 -20.30
CA GLN A 79 1.27 -0.98 -19.44
C GLN A 79 1.42 -0.18 -18.14
N LEU A 80 2.64 0.26 -17.80
CA LEU A 80 2.97 0.84 -16.50
C LEU A 80 2.13 2.06 -16.16
N LEU A 81 2.05 3.02 -17.10
CA LEU A 81 1.29 4.25 -16.89
C LEU A 81 -0.20 3.98 -16.68
N GLY A 82 -0.79 3.05 -17.44
CA GLY A 82 -2.19 2.67 -17.30
C GLY A 82 -2.49 2.03 -15.93
N TYR A 83 -1.57 1.21 -15.40
CA TYR A 83 -1.68 0.65 -14.05
C TYR A 83 -1.63 1.74 -12.98
N ILE A 84 -0.65 2.62 -13.03
CA ILE A 84 -0.49 3.72 -12.07
C ILE A 84 -1.74 4.60 -12.04
N ILE A 85 -2.27 4.99 -13.22
CA ILE A 85 -3.50 5.79 -13.29
C ILE A 85 -4.69 5.05 -12.68
N ALA A 86 -4.89 3.79 -13.04
CA ALA A 86 -6.00 2.98 -12.52
C ALA A 86 -5.91 2.82 -10.99
N GLN A 87 -4.73 2.55 -10.47
CA GLN A 87 -4.45 2.43 -9.04
C GLN A 87 -4.73 3.75 -8.30
N CYS A 88 -4.21 4.87 -8.80
CA CYS A 88 -4.46 6.19 -8.21
C CYS A 88 -5.94 6.55 -8.20
N LEU A 89 -6.65 6.32 -9.30
CA LEU A 89 -8.09 6.57 -9.38
C LEU A 89 -8.87 5.68 -8.40
N GLY A 90 -8.54 4.38 -8.30
CA GLY A 90 -9.15 3.47 -7.34
C GLY A 90 -8.96 3.94 -5.89
N ALA A 91 -7.74 4.37 -5.56
CA ALA A 91 -7.41 4.91 -4.23
C ALA A 91 -8.19 6.20 -3.92
N ILE A 92 -8.27 7.13 -4.87
CA ILE A 92 -9.01 8.39 -4.73
C ILE A 92 -10.50 8.13 -4.50
N VAL A 93 -11.11 7.24 -5.29
CA VAL A 93 -12.53 6.90 -5.14
C VAL A 93 -12.77 6.21 -3.79
N ALA A 94 -11.86 5.34 -3.35
CA ALA A 94 -11.96 4.71 -2.02
C ALA A 94 -11.90 5.74 -0.88
N GLY A 95 -10.98 6.71 -0.97
CA GLY A 95 -10.91 7.82 -0.02
C GLY A 95 -12.20 8.63 0.00
N GLY A 96 -12.81 8.90 -1.16
CA GLY A 96 -14.11 9.59 -1.26
C GLY A 96 -15.24 8.81 -0.61
N VAL A 97 -15.32 7.51 -0.84
CA VAL A 97 -16.31 6.64 -0.18
C VAL A 97 -16.10 6.65 1.35
N LEU A 98 -14.85 6.51 1.79
CA LEU A 98 -14.52 6.55 3.21
C LEU A 98 -14.89 7.91 3.83
N TYR A 99 -14.62 9.01 3.13
CA TYR A 99 -15.01 10.37 3.56
C TYR A 99 -16.53 10.47 3.75
N LEU A 100 -17.31 9.98 2.79
CA LEU A 100 -18.78 9.97 2.89
C LEU A 100 -19.27 9.16 4.09
N ILE A 101 -18.63 8.01 4.37
CA ILE A 101 -18.98 7.20 5.54
C ILE A 101 -18.68 7.95 6.84
N VAL A 102 -17.50 8.52 6.97
CA VAL A 102 -17.07 9.22 8.19
C VAL A 102 -17.89 10.48 8.43
N SER A 103 -18.18 11.24 7.37
CA SER A 103 -19.00 12.47 7.48
C SER A 103 -20.46 12.21 7.87
N GLY A 104 -20.93 10.96 7.80
CA GLY A 104 -22.23 10.54 8.30
C GLY A 104 -22.32 10.43 9.83
N LYS A 105 -21.21 10.61 10.56
CA LYS A 105 -21.20 10.59 12.02
C LYS A 105 -21.84 11.90 12.55
N ALA A 106 -22.75 11.79 13.53
CA ALA A 106 -23.53 12.94 14.03
C ALA A 106 -22.66 14.06 14.62
N ASP A 107 -21.51 13.74 15.18
CA ASP A 107 -20.54 14.66 15.77
C ASP A 107 -19.34 14.97 14.84
N PHE A 108 -19.48 14.70 13.55
CA PHE A 108 -18.42 14.98 12.59
C PHE A 108 -18.15 16.47 12.46
N THR A 109 -16.93 16.88 12.78
CA THR A 109 -16.47 18.28 12.66
C THR A 109 -15.26 18.42 11.74
N THR A 110 -14.38 17.43 11.75
CA THR A 110 -13.13 17.45 11.00
C THR A 110 -12.71 16.03 10.64
N ILE A 111 -12.03 15.90 9.50
CA ILE A 111 -11.56 14.60 9.00
C ILE A 111 -10.35 14.06 9.78
N GLY A 112 -9.64 14.92 10.52
CA GLY A 112 -8.40 14.57 11.22
C GLY A 112 -7.30 14.09 10.29
N GLY A 113 -6.47 13.15 10.73
CA GLY A 113 -5.37 12.59 9.94
C GLY A 113 -5.81 11.61 8.85
N PHE A 114 -7.04 11.09 8.89
CA PHE A 114 -7.68 10.24 7.87
C PHE A 114 -6.80 9.10 7.34
N ALA A 115 -6.07 8.45 8.23
CA ALA A 115 -5.08 7.43 7.90
C ALA A 115 -3.98 7.89 6.93
N SER A 116 -3.72 9.19 6.82
CA SER A 116 -2.62 9.72 5.99
C SER A 116 -1.27 9.32 6.55
N ASN A 117 -0.30 9.21 5.66
CA ASN A 117 1.08 8.97 6.02
C ASN A 117 1.78 10.28 6.35
N GLY A 118 2.70 10.23 7.34
CA GLY A 118 3.44 11.42 7.75
C GLY A 118 4.75 11.10 8.45
N TYR A 119 5.59 12.15 8.61
CA TYR A 119 6.83 12.14 9.36
C TYR A 119 6.94 13.39 10.23
N GLY A 120 7.92 13.45 11.15
CA GLY A 120 8.04 14.55 12.09
C GLY A 120 6.81 14.64 13.01
N GLU A 121 6.21 15.79 13.09
CA GLU A 121 5.02 16.03 13.90
C GLU A 121 3.77 15.26 13.44
N HIS A 122 3.76 14.81 12.18
CA HIS A 122 2.68 14.00 11.61
C HIS A 122 2.98 12.48 11.61
N SER A 123 4.12 12.07 12.14
CA SER A 123 4.40 10.66 12.43
C SER A 123 3.59 10.21 13.65
N PRO A 124 2.96 9.02 13.61
CA PRO A 124 2.25 8.50 14.78
C PRO A 124 3.12 8.41 16.05
N GLY A 125 4.40 8.05 15.90
CA GLY A 125 5.38 7.94 16.97
C GLY A 125 6.39 9.10 17.06
N GLY A 126 6.21 10.18 16.28
CA GLY A 126 7.11 11.34 16.29
C GLY A 126 8.46 11.11 15.58
N TYR A 127 8.53 10.17 14.66
CA TYR A 127 9.78 9.83 13.95
C TYR A 127 10.15 10.87 12.89
N SER A 128 11.45 11.15 12.77
CA SER A 128 11.99 12.13 11.83
C SER A 128 11.78 11.74 10.35
N LEU A 129 11.97 12.71 9.46
CA LEU A 129 11.99 12.49 8.00
C LEU A 129 12.96 11.38 7.60
N LEU A 130 14.18 11.35 8.16
CA LEU A 130 15.17 10.32 7.84
C LEU A 130 14.69 8.93 8.26
N ALA A 131 14.10 8.81 9.44
CA ALA A 131 13.53 7.55 9.91
C ALA A 131 12.39 7.09 8.99
N GLY A 132 11.49 8.01 8.58
CA GLY A 132 10.43 7.73 7.62
C GLY A 132 10.97 7.28 6.26
N LEU A 133 11.96 7.99 5.73
CA LEU A 133 12.60 7.65 4.45
C LEU A 133 13.20 6.25 4.46
N VAL A 134 14.00 5.93 5.48
CA VAL A 134 14.64 4.61 5.62
C VAL A 134 13.58 3.51 5.78
N THR A 135 12.58 3.75 6.59
CA THR A 135 11.50 2.78 6.81
C THR A 135 10.77 2.46 5.52
N GLU A 136 10.32 3.47 4.78
CA GLU A 136 9.56 3.28 3.54
C GLU A 136 10.41 2.59 2.45
N ILE A 137 11.70 2.94 2.34
CA ILE A 137 12.62 2.27 1.41
C ILE A 137 12.78 0.80 1.77
N VAL A 138 13.14 0.49 3.02
CA VAL A 138 13.43 -0.88 3.45
C VAL A 138 12.18 -1.76 3.42
N MET A 139 11.04 -1.25 3.90
CA MET A 139 9.79 -2.02 3.91
C MET A 139 9.31 -2.31 2.48
N THR A 140 9.39 -1.35 1.56
CA THR A 140 8.99 -1.59 0.17
C THR A 140 9.98 -2.47 -0.57
N MET A 141 11.28 -2.35 -0.28
CA MET A 141 12.32 -3.24 -0.80
C MET A 141 12.02 -4.71 -0.46
N MET A 142 11.74 -4.98 0.81
CA MET A 142 11.40 -6.33 1.27
C MET A 142 10.07 -6.81 0.69
N PHE A 143 9.07 -5.92 0.59
CA PHE A 143 7.78 -6.26 0.01
C PHE A 143 7.92 -6.71 -1.43
N LEU A 144 8.63 -5.94 -2.26
CA LEU A 144 8.83 -6.32 -3.66
C LEU A 144 9.71 -7.55 -3.82
N PHE A 145 10.78 -7.68 -3.03
CA PHE A 145 11.60 -8.89 -3.03
C PHE A 145 10.74 -10.14 -2.76
N ILE A 146 9.88 -10.09 -1.75
CA ILE A 146 8.96 -11.20 -1.44
C ILE A 146 8.00 -11.46 -2.61
N ILE A 147 7.37 -10.42 -3.17
CA ILE A 147 6.45 -10.56 -4.32
C ILE A 147 7.14 -11.29 -5.48
N LEU A 148 8.33 -10.82 -5.88
CA LEU A 148 9.08 -11.42 -6.98
C LEU A 148 9.48 -12.87 -6.68
N SER A 149 9.87 -13.16 -5.44
CA SER A 149 10.33 -14.48 -5.02
C SER A 149 9.19 -15.49 -4.95
N VAL A 150 8.06 -15.12 -4.32
CA VAL A 150 6.93 -16.07 -4.16
C VAL A 150 6.13 -16.27 -5.44
N THR A 151 6.32 -15.41 -6.44
CA THR A 151 5.75 -15.55 -7.79
C THR A 151 6.74 -16.10 -8.81
N HIS A 152 7.93 -16.51 -8.37
CA HIS A 152 8.91 -17.16 -9.24
C HIS A 152 8.39 -18.51 -9.73
N LYS A 153 8.81 -18.94 -10.95
CA LYS A 153 8.38 -20.20 -11.59
C LYS A 153 8.63 -21.46 -10.72
N ASN A 154 9.69 -21.42 -9.88
CA ASN A 154 10.09 -22.51 -9.00
C ASN A 154 9.48 -22.38 -7.58
N ALA A 155 8.73 -21.33 -7.29
CA ALA A 155 8.05 -21.16 -6.00
C ALA A 155 6.84 -22.10 -5.89
N PRO A 156 6.43 -22.51 -4.67
CA PRO A 156 5.26 -23.34 -4.49
C PRO A 156 4.00 -22.67 -5.06
N SER A 157 3.34 -23.33 -6.01
CA SER A 157 2.13 -22.78 -6.64
C SER A 157 0.98 -22.65 -5.66
N GLY A 158 0.12 -21.62 -5.85
CA GLY A 158 -1.09 -21.39 -5.07
C GLY A 158 -0.89 -20.64 -3.76
N PHE A 159 0.33 -20.45 -3.27
CA PHE A 159 0.60 -19.80 -1.98
C PHE A 159 1.05 -18.33 -2.07
N ALA A 160 1.31 -17.84 -3.27
CA ALA A 160 1.83 -16.48 -3.45
C ALA A 160 0.94 -15.40 -2.81
N GLY A 161 -0.38 -15.46 -3.02
CA GLY A 161 -1.32 -14.49 -2.44
C GLY A 161 -1.29 -14.47 -0.92
N LEU A 162 -1.19 -15.65 -0.29
CA LEU A 162 -1.06 -15.77 1.17
C LEU A 162 0.24 -15.14 1.67
N ALA A 163 1.37 -15.48 1.06
CA ALA A 163 2.66 -14.94 1.45
C ALA A 163 2.75 -13.41 1.27
N ILE A 164 2.21 -12.88 0.16
CA ILE A 164 2.18 -11.44 -0.11
C ILE A 164 1.30 -10.70 0.91
N GLY A 165 0.09 -11.20 1.18
CA GLY A 165 -0.80 -10.59 2.15
C GLY A 165 -0.20 -10.59 3.57
N LEU A 166 0.35 -11.71 4.01
CA LEU A 166 1.01 -11.79 5.33
C LEU A 166 2.27 -10.94 5.42
N SER A 167 3.04 -10.80 4.34
CA SER A 167 4.18 -9.88 4.34
C SER A 167 3.76 -8.43 4.50
N LEU A 168 2.66 -8.01 3.88
CA LEU A 168 2.11 -6.67 4.08
C LEU A 168 1.60 -6.48 5.52
N THR A 169 0.98 -7.51 6.12
CA THR A 169 0.63 -7.50 7.54
C THR A 169 1.86 -7.26 8.41
N LEU A 170 2.93 -8.03 8.21
CA LEU A 170 4.18 -7.89 8.96
C LEU A 170 4.79 -6.49 8.82
N ILE A 171 4.81 -5.96 7.59
CA ILE A 171 5.30 -4.60 7.32
C ILE A 171 4.49 -3.56 8.11
N HIS A 172 3.16 -3.67 8.16
CA HIS A 172 2.32 -2.77 8.94
C HIS A 172 2.54 -2.92 10.46
N LEU A 173 2.74 -4.14 10.96
CA LEU A 173 3.09 -4.37 12.38
C LEU A 173 4.39 -3.66 12.78
N ILE A 174 5.35 -3.52 11.85
CA ILE A 174 6.63 -2.87 12.09
C ILE A 174 6.51 -1.34 11.98
N SER A 175 5.83 -0.82 10.95
CA SER A 175 6.03 0.55 10.47
C SER A 175 4.84 1.49 10.67
N ILE A 176 3.67 1.04 11.15
CA ILE A 176 2.57 1.94 11.51
C ILE A 176 3.04 3.05 12.47
N PRO A 177 3.80 2.78 13.56
CA PRO A 177 4.26 3.84 14.45
C PRO A 177 5.16 4.87 13.79
N VAL A 178 5.87 4.49 12.71
CA VAL A 178 6.87 5.37 12.08
C VAL A 178 6.24 6.34 11.09
N THR A 179 5.45 5.84 10.14
CA THR A 179 4.90 6.65 9.04
C THR A 179 3.40 6.44 8.81
N ASN A 180 2.75 5.66 9.64
CA ASN A 180 1.44 5.06 9.35
C ASN A 180 1.48 4.15 8.11
N THR A 181 2.62 3.60 7.79
CA THR A 181 2.95 2.67 6.70
C THR A 181 2.35 3.05 5.35
N SER A 182 3.17 3.49 4.43
CA SER A 182 2.75 3.67 3.04
C SER A 182 3.02 2.43 2.21
N VAL A 183 4.29 2.21 1.88
CA VAL A 183 4.82 1.25 0.89
C VAL A 183 4.05 1.26 -0.44
N ASN A 184 3.17 2.27 -0.64
CA ASN A 184 2.25 2.35 -1.76
C ASN A 184 1.87 3.81 -2.07
N PRO A 185 2.41 4.41 -3.15
CA PRO A 185 2.10 5.79 -3.54
C PRO A 185 0.61 6.06 -3.75
N ALA A 186 -0.14 5.13 -4.34
CA ALA A 186 -1.58 5.30 -4.58
C ALA A 186 -2.37 5.29 -3.26
N ARG A 187 -2.01 4.40 -2.32
CA ARG A 187 -2.60 4.38 -0.97
C ARG A 187 -2.42 5.73 -0.26
N SER A 188 -1.23 6.29 -0.34
CA SER A 188 -0.93 7.58 0.31
C SER A 188 -1.69 8.73 -0.35
N LEU A 189 -1.71 8.78 -1.69
CA LEU A 189 -2.46 9.79 -2.45
C LEU A 189 -3.96 9.74 -2.12
N GLY A 190 -4.54 8.53 -2.08
CA GLY A 190 -5.99 8.33 -1.96
C GLY A 190 -6.62 8.94 -0.71
N VAL A 191 -5.87 9.12 0.37
CA VAL A 191 -6.31 9.76 1.60
C VAL A 191 -5.76 11.18 1.76
N ALA A 192 -4.53 11.45 1.30
CA ALA A 192 -3.89 12.75 1.44
C ALA A 192 -4.67 13.88 0.75
N ILE A 193 -5.30 13.63 -0.39
CA ILE A 193 -6.09 14.63 -1.11
C ILE A 193 -7.32 15.13 -0.34
N TYR A 194 -7.84 14.33 0.59
CA TYR A 194 -8.98 14.71 1.44
C TYR A 194 -8.56 15.45 2.69
N VAL A 195 -7.36 15.19 3.19
CA VAL A 195 -6.75 15.93 4.31
C VAL A 195 -6.22 17.27 3.83
N GLY A 196 -5.60 17.29 2.63
CA GLY A 196 -4.97 18.48 2.09
C GLY A 196 -3.66 18.82 2.81
N ASP A 197 -3.34 20.12 2.83
CA ASP A 197 -2.32 20.74 3.67
C ASP A 197 -1.03 19.90 3.86
N TRP A 198 -0.72 19.55 5.09
CA TRP A 198 0.49 18.80 5.46
C TRP A 198 0.58 17.43 4.76
N ALA A 199 -0.56 16.75 4.58
CA ALA A 199 -0.56 15.43 3.98
C ALA A 199 -0.15 15.47 2.51
N LEU A 200 -0.57 16.50 1.77
CA LEU A 200 -0.09 16.76 0.40
C LEU A 200 1.35 17.25 0.38
N ALA A 201 1.74 18.10 1.32
CA ALA A 201 3.13 18.60 1.42
C ALA A 201 4.14 17.49 1.71
N GLN A 202 3.75 16.46 2.46
CA GLN A 202 4.59 15.30 2.78
C GLN A 202 4.46 14.13 1.80
N LEU A 203 3.52 14.17 0.87
CA LEU A 203 3.21 13.06 -0.06
C LEU A 203 4.39 12.64 -0.92
N TRP A 204 5.30 13.55 -1.25
CA TRP A 204 6.47 13.28 -2.07
C TRP A 204 7.34 12.13 -1.53
N LEU A 205 7.50 12.05 -0.20
CA LEU A 205 8.28 10.98 0.44
C LEU A 205 7.65 9.62 0.15
N PHE A 206 6.33 9.54 0.23
CA PHE A 206 5.55 8.31 0.04
C PHE A 206 5.39 7.90 -1.44
N TRP A 207 5.94 8.69 -2.35
CA TRP A 207 6.20 8.32 -3.75
C TRP A 207 7.66 7.91 -3.95
N VAL A 208 8.58 8.76 -3.56
CA VAL A 208 10.02 8.56 -3.81
C VAL A 208 10.56 7.35 -3.06
N ALA A 209 10.31 7.25 -1.76
CA ALA A 209 10.87 6.18 -0.94
C ALA A 209 10.34 4.78 -1.30
N PRO A 210 9.02 4.54 -1.47
CA PRO A 210 8.52 3.26 -1.93
C PRO A 210 9.04 2.86 -3.31
N ILE A 211 9.13 3.80 -4.27
CA ILE A 211 9.66 3.52 -5.61
C ILE A 211 11.16 3.13 -5.52
N ALA A 212 11.96 3.88 -4.76
CA ALA A 212 13.37 3.55 -4.55
C ALA A 212 13.53 2.16 -3.90
N GLY A 213 12.72 1.86 -2.88
CA GLY A 213 12.71 0.54 -2.24
C GLY A 213 12.35 -0.58 -3.21
N ALA A 214 11.31 -0.37 -4.03
CA ALA A 214 10.90 -1.35 -5.04
C ALA A 214 12.00 -1.64 -6.07
N LEU A 215 12.70 -0.60 -6.55
CA LEU A 215 13.83 -0.76 -7.46
C LEU A 215 14.98 -1.56 -6.80
N LEU A 216 15.31 -1.26 -5.54
CA LEU A 216 16.31 -2.02 -4.78
C LEU A 216 15.90 -3.49 -4.59
N GLY A 217 14.64 -3.74 -4.25
CA GLY A 217 14.09 -5.10 -4.13
C GLY A 217 14.20 -5.90 -5.44
N ALA A 218 13.96 -5.25 -6.59
CA ALA A 218 14.14 -5.87 -7.90
C ALA A 218 15.60 -6.21 -8.19
N VAL A 219 16.54 -5.31 -7.83
CA VAL A 219 17.99 -5.56 -7.99
C VAL A 219 18.43 -6.74 -7.13
N ILE A 220 18.06 -6.77 -5.85
CA ILE A 220 18.39 -7.87 -4.94
C ILE A 220 17.81 -9.18 -5.44
N TYR A 221 16.54 -9.19 -5.87
CA TYR A 221 15.92 -10.36 -6.44
C TYR A 221 16.69 -10.90 -7.65
N ARG A 222 17.07 -10.03 -8.59
CA ARG A 222 17.87 -10.43 -9.75
C ARG A 222 19.23 -11.00 -9.37
N PHE A 223 19.90 -10.38 -8.38
CA PHE A 223 21.19 -10.87 -7.91
C PHE A 223 21.12 -12.27 -7.29
N ILE A 224 20.08 -12.54 -6.51
CA ILE A 224 19.90 -13.85 -5.85
C ILE A 224 19.45 -14.95 -6.83
N ASN A 225 18.69 -14.56 -7.89
CA ASN A 225 18.12 -15.51 -8.87
C ASN A 225 18.83 -15.43 -10.24
N SER A 226 20.07 -14.96 -10.30
CA SER A 226 20.82 -14.69 -11.54
C SER A 226 21.37 -15.93 -12.26
N GLU A 227 21.08 -17.14 -11.82
CA GLU A 227 21.58 -18.39 -12.43
C GLU A 227 20.55 -19.14 -13.27
N ASP A 228 19.40 -18.54 -13.60
CA ASP A 228 18.36 -19.22 -14.39
C ASP A 228 18.04 -18.52 -15.72
#